data_39719fb5254d3294afa83577a12ac645
#
_entry.id   39719fb5254d3294afa83577a12ac645
#
_cell.length_a   1.000
_cell.length_b   1.000
_cell.length_c   1.000
_cell.angle_alpha   90.00
_cell.angle_beta   90.00
_cell.angle_gamma   90.00
#
_symmetry.space_group_name_H-M   'P 1'
#
loop_
_entity.id
_entity.type
_entity.pdbx_description
1 polymer ?
#
loop_
_entity_poly.entity_id
_entity_poly.type
_entity_poly.pdbx_seq_one_letter_code
_entity_poly.pdbx_strand_id
1 'polypeptide(L)' 'MKKSAVDIYRQDLAIDIISELSRMRKIDIRSATDIYYRSRLCNQIAEGLYGIDNLDYKYLAADLVENEPELFK' A
#
# COMPACT_ATOMS: atom_id res chain seq x y z
N MET A 1 -22.73 -7.09 -5.19
CA MET A 1 -22.54 -6.26 -4.00
C MET A 1 -21.93 -4.92 -4.40
N LYS A 2 -22.52 -3.83 -3.94
CA LYS A 2 -22.01 -2.49 -4.29
C LYS A 2 -20.84 -2.13 -3.40
N LYS A 3 -19.78 -1.61 -3.98
CA LYS A 3 -18.66 -1.07 -3.22
C LYS A 3 -18.99 0.34 -2.77
N SER A 4 -18.64 0.67 -1.53
CA SER A 4 -18.79 2.03 -1.04
C SER A 4 -17.71 2.94 -1.64
N ALA A 5 -17.92 4.26 -1.54
CA ALA A 5 -16.91 5.23 -1.98
C ALA A 5 -15.60 5.04 -1.23
N VAL A 6 -15.68 4.65 0.06
CA VAL A 6 -14.49 4.40 0.88
C VAL A 6 -13.71 3.22 0.34
N ASP A 7 -14.40 2.14 -0.06
CA ASP A 7 -13.72 0.96 -0.61
C ASP A 7 -13.01 1.29 -1.92
N ILE A 8 -13.65 2.10 -2.78
CA ILE A 8 -13.06 2.52 -4.04
C ILE A 8 -11.81 3.37 -3.77
N TYR A 9 -11.90 4.29 -2.84
CA TYR A 9 -10.77 5.15 -2.46
C TYR A 9 -9.57 4.32 -1.97
N ARG A 10 -9.83 3.34 -1.10
CA ARG A 10 -8.78 2.48 -0.57
C ARG A 10 -8.15 1.62 -1.64
N GLN A 11 -8.94 1.17 -2.62
CA GLN A 11 -8.43 0.39 -3.73
C GLN A 11 -7.50 1.24 -4.60
N ASP A 12 -7.88 2.49 -4.88
CA ASP A 12 -7.04 3.41 -5.64
C ASP A 12 -5.76 3.74 -4.88
N LEU A 13 -5.86 3.92 -3.58
CA LEU A 13 -4.69 4.17 -2.74
C LEU A 13 -3.73 2.98 -2.78
N ALA A 14 -4.24 1.76 -2.74
CA ALA A 14 -3.42 0.56 -2.85
C ALA A 14 -2.66 0.53 -4.16
N ILE A 15 -3.32 0.84 -5.26
CA ILE A 15 -2.71 0.87 -6.58
C ILE A 15 -1.59 1.90 -6.61
N ASP A 16 -1.83 3.08 -6.06
CA ASP A 16 -0.82 4.14 -6.01
C ASP A 16 0.40 3.72 -5.19
N ILE A 17 0.18 3.07 -4.03
CA ILE A 17 1.26 2.58 -3.19
C ILE A 17 2.07 1.51 -3.93
N ILE A 18 1.39 0.56 -4.57
CA ILE A 18 2.06 -0.51 -5.31
C ILE A 18 2.91 0.07 -6.42
N SER A 19 2.38 1.04 -7.17
CA SER A 19 3.13 1.69 -8.25
C SER A 19 4.37 2.41 -7.70
N GLU A 20 4.23 3.07 -6.57
CA GLU A 20 5.34 3.77 -5.94
C GLU A 20 6.40 2.80 -5.45
N LEU A 21 6.00 1.66 -4.86
CA LEU A 21 6.93 0.63 -4.42
C LEU A 21 7.73 0.07 -5.60
N SER A 22 7.05 -0.18 -6.71
CA SER A 22 7.70 -0.67 -7.92
C SER A 22 8.77 0.31 -8.38
N ARG A 23 8.45 1.61 -8.37
CA ARG A 23 9.38 2.66 -8.79
C ARG A 23 10.56 2.80 -7.81
N MET A 24 10.25 2.82 -6.51
CA MET A 24 11.27 3.03 -5.47
C MET A 24 12.28 1.91 -5.40
N ARG A 25 11.83 0.67 -5.53
CA ARG A 25 12.67 -0.50 -5.37
C ARG A 25 13.08 -1.12 -6.72
N LYS A 26 12.64 -0.54 -7.82
CA LYS A 26 12.94 -1.01 -9.18
C LYS A 26 12.56 -2.48 -9.35
N ILE A 27 11.37 -2.83 -8.90
CA ILE A 27 10.80 -4.17 -9.03
C ILE A 27 9.57 -4.09 -9.92
N ASP A 28 9.15 -5.23 -10.46
CA ASP A 28 7.97 -5.26 -11.31
C ASP A 28 6.69 -5.08 -10.48
N ILE A 29 5.62 -4.69 -11.16
CA ILE A 29 4.33 -4.42 -10.50
C ILE A 29 3.81 -5.67 -9.78
N ARG A 30 4.02 -6.86 -10.36
CA ARG A 30 3.57 -8.10 -9.74
C ARG A 30 4.25 -8.32 -8.38
N SER A 31 5.55 -8.11 -8.33
CA SER A 31 6.31 -8.25 -7.09
C SER A 31 5.86 -7.21 -6.07
N ALA A 32 5.68 -5.96 -6.51
CA ALA A 32 5.22 -4.89 -5.63
C ALA A 32 3.82 -5.20 -5.08
N THR A 33 2.93 -5.75 -5.90
CA THR A 33 1.59 -6.14 -5.48
C THR A 33 1.65 -7.21 -4.39
N ASP A 34 2.48 -8.24 -4.60
CA ASP A 34 2.63 -9.30 -3.62
C ASP A 34 3.15 -8.77 -2.29
N ILE A 35 4.16 -7.90 -2.34
CA ILE A 35 4.72 -7.28 -1.14
C ILE A 35 3.67 -6.47 -0.40
N TYR A 36 2.91 -5.65 -1.13
CA TYR A 36 1.88 -4.82 -0.51
C TYR A 36 0.85 -5.66 0.23
N TYR A 37 0.34 -6.73 -0.39
CA TYR A 37 -0.69 -7.55 0.23
C TYR A 37 -0.18 -8.41 1.38
N ARG A 38 1.14 -8.58 1.48
CA ARG A 38 1.75 -9.28 2.62
C ARG A 38 2.12 -8.33 3.76
N SER A 39 2.02 -7.02 3.52
CA SER A 39 2.46 -6.02 4.50
C SER A 39 1.41 -5.76 5.57
N ARG A 40 1.88 -5.29 6.72
CA ARG A 40 0.99 -4.84 7.79
C ARG A 40 0.26 -3.56 7.36
N LEU A 41 0.89 -2.76 6.52
CA LEU A 41 0.29 -1.53 6.00
C LEU A 41 -1.03 -1.82 5.28
N CYS A 42 -1.07 -2.89 4.49
CA CYS A 42 -2.29 -3.28 3.79
C CYS A 42 -3.45 -3.50 4.77
N ASN A 43 -3.18 -4.22 5.86
CA ASN A 43 -4.19 -4.48 6.89
C ASN A 43 -4.61 -3.20 7.59
N GLN A 44 -3.66 -2.30 7.89
CA GLN A 44 -3.96 -1.04 8.54
C GLN A 44 -4.85 -0.16 7.69
N ILE A 45 -4.60 -0.12 6.39
CA ILE A 45 -5.42 0.65 5.47
C ILE A 45 -6.81 0.03 5.35
N ALA A 46 -6.89 -1.29 5.24
CA ALA A 46 -8.17 -1.98 5.13
C ALA A 46 -9.06 -1.74 6.34
N GLU A 47 -8.46 -1.63 7.53
CA GLU A 47 -9.17 -1.37 8.76
C GLU A 47 -9.40 0.11 9.04
N GLY A 48 -8.73 0.99 8.27
CA GLY A 48 -8.84 2.43 8.44
C GLY A 48 -8.28 2.93 9.76
N LEU A 49 -7.27 2.23 10.29
CA LEU A 49 -6.71 2.56 11.59
C LEU A 49 -6.00 3.92 11.58
N TYR A 50 -6.27 4.73 12.59
CA TYR A 50 -5.60 6.02 12.81
C TYR A 50 -5.72 6.99 11.64
N GLY A 51 -6.73 6.81 10.78
CA GLY A 51 -6.88 7.67 9.60
C GLY A 51 -5.73 7.54 8.61
N ILE A 52 -5.04 6.42 8.63
CA ILE A 52 -3.85 6.20 7.80
C ILE A 52 -4.17 6.31 6.31
N ASP A 53 -5.40 5.99 5.92
CA ASP A 53 -5.84 6.06 4.53
C ASP A 53 -6.01 7.51 4.03
N ASN A 54 -5.86 8.50 4.91
CA ASN A 54 -5.87 9.91 4.54
C ASN A 54 -4.47 10.46 4.26
N LEU A 55 -3.43 9.65 4.45
CA LEU A 55 -2.06 10.06 4.23
C LEU A 55 -1.68 9.90 2.76
N ASP A 56 -0.67 10.67 2.32
CA ASP A 56 -0.16 10.59 0.97
C ASP A 56 0.43 9.21 0.69
N TYR A 57 0.11 8.65 -0.47
CA TYR A 57 0.60 7.31 -0.85
C TYR A 57 2.13 7.25 -0.89
N LYS A 58 2.79 8.36 -1.22
CA LYS A 58 4.25 8.40 -1.23
C LYS A 58 4.82 8.21 0.16
N TYR A 59 4.20 8.84 1.14
CA TYR A 59 4.58 8.69 2.53
C TYR A 59 4.36 7.25 2.99
N LEU A 60 3.20 6.68 2.64
CA LEU A 60 2.86 5.32 3.05
C LEU A 60 3.79 4.30 2.43
N ALA A 61 4.15 4.49 1.16
CA ALA A 61 5.08 3.58 0.49
C ALA A 61 6.46 3.65 1.14
N ALA A 62 6.95 4.84 1.44
CA ALA A 62 8.23 5.02 2.11
C ALA A 62 8.22 4.40 3.50
N ASP A 63 7.11 4.56 4.22
CA ASP A 63 6.95 3.98 5.55
C ASP A 63 7.02 2.46 5.50
N LEU A 64 6.38 1.85 4.50
CA LEU A 64 6.41 0.41 4.32
C LEU A 64 7.82 -0.09 4.07
N VAL A 65 8.57 0.58 3.19
CA VAL A 65 9.95 0.21 2.88
C VAL A 65 10.82 0.31 4.13
N GLU A 66 10.61 1.36 4.93
CA GLU A 66 11.41 1.60 6.12
C GLU A 66 11.08 0.62 7.24
N ASN A 67 9.80 0.31 7.44
CA ASN A 67 9.36 -0.50 8.58
C ASN A 67 9.28 -1.99 8.28
N GLU A 68 9.19 -2.36 7.01
CA GLU A 68 9.07 -3.76 6.62
C GLU A 68 10.06 -4.13 5.52
N PRO A 69 11.37 -3.83 5.71
CA PRO A 69 12.37 -4.09 4.67
C PRO A 69 12.52 -5.58 4.36
N GLU A 70 12.15 -6.45 5.27
CA GLU A 70 12.24 -7.89 5.08
C GLU A 70 11.36 -8.40 3.93
N LEU A 71 10.34 -7.64 3.55
CA LEU A 71 9.47 -8.02 2.44
C LEU A 71 10.15 -7.88 1.08
N PHE A 72 11.26 -7.15 1.03
CA PHE A 72 12.00 -6.88 -0.21
C PHE A 72 13.24 -7.77 -0.38
N LYS A 73 13.39 -8.74 0.46
CA LYS A 73 14.52 -9.68 0.37
C LYS A 73 14.23 -10.83 -0.56
#